data_dafa28e49393c61db5c3de5028111d0f
#
_entry.id   dafa28e49393c61db5c3de5028111d0f
#
_cell.length_a   1.000
_cell.length_b   1.000
_cell.length_c   1.000
_cell.angle_alpha   90.00
_cell.angle_beta   90.00
_cell.angle_gamma   90.00
#
_symmetry.space_group_name_H-M   'P 1'
#
loop_
_entity.id
_entity.type
_entity.pdbx_description
1 polymer ?
#
loop_
_entity_poly.entity_id
_entity_poly.type
_entity_poly.pdbx_seq_one_letter_code
_entity_poly.pdbx_strand_id
1 'polypeptide(L)'
;METERAGELPVLSEQNIVASRQLVRTLCQQLKFSLVDQTKMITAASELSRNTLIHGGGGRMRWELVEREGRQGLQLHFEDEGPGIADLKLALTDGWTSGSGMGLGLPGSRRLVSDFQIDSAPGQGTRVSITKWK
;
A
#
# COMPACT_ATOMS: atom_id res chain seq x y z
N MET A 1 5.38 -19.38 21.00
CA MET A 1 5.98 -18.95 19.74
C MET A 1 5.62 -17.50 19.48
N GLU A 2 6.61 -16.67 19.24
CA GLU A 2 6.36 -15.26 18.99
C GLU A 2 5.82 -15.04 17.60
N THR A 3 4.79 -14.19 17.49
CA THR A 3 4.26 -13.77 16.20
C THR A 3 5.14 -12.67 15.65
N GLU A 4 5.54 -12.77 14.40
CA GLU A 4 6.27 -11.70 13.74
C GLU A 4 5.40 -10.45 13.70
N ARG A 5 6.00 -9.30 13.98
CA ARG A 5 5.29 -8.02 14.02
C ARG A 5 5.70 -7.08 12.89
N ALA A 6 6.66 -7.49 12.09
CA ALA A 6 7.11 -6.70 10.94
C ALA A 6 7.82 -7.60 9.95
N GLY A 7 7.82 -7.20 8.70
CA GLY A 7 8.50 -7.93 7.64
C GLY A 7 8.51 -7.16 6.34
N GLU A 8 8.99 -7.80 5.30
CA GLU A 8 9.19 -7.17 4.01
C GLU A 8 9.04 -8.19 2.89
N LEU A 9 8.49 -7.75 1.76
CA LEU A 9 8.38 -8.53 0.53
C LEU A 9 8.89 -7.70 -0.64
N PRO A 10 9.55 -8.34 -1.63
CA PRO A 10 9.84 -7.63 -2.88
C PRO A 10 8.56 -7.41 -3.68
N VAL A 11 8.53 -6.35 -4.48
CA VAL A 11 7.46 -6.07 -5.44
C VAL A 11 8.14 -5.84 -6.79
N LEU A 12 8.55 -6.95 -7.42
CA LEU A 12 9.33 -6.94 -8.64
C LEU A 12 8.65 -7.67 -9.80
N SER A 13 7.48 -8.27 -9.55
CA SER A 13 6.76 -9.05 -10.55
C SER A 13 5.29 -9.15 -10.18
N GLU A 14 4.46 -9.60 -11.12
CA GLU A 14 3.05 -9.87 -10.85
C GLU A 14 2.88 -10.93 -9.78
N GLN A 15 3.78 -11.92 -9.73
CA GLN A 15 3.75 -12.95 -8.70
C GLN A 15 3.96 -12.35 -7.31
N ASN A 16 4.81 -11.34 -7.20
CA ASN A 16 5.03 -10.64 -5.94
C ASN A 16 3.76 -9.88 -5.50
N ILE A 17 3.00 -9.33 -6.45
CA ILE A 17 1.73 -8.68 -6.13
C ILE A 17 0.74 -9.68 -5.54
N VAL A 18 0.64 -10.87 -6.13
CA VAL A 18 -0.21 -11.93 -5.59
C VAL A 18 0.24 -12.33 -4.19
N ALA A 19 1.55 -12.49 -3.97
CA ALA A 19 2.10 -12.84 -2.66
C ALA A 19 1.80 -11.75 -1.63
N SER A 20 1.87 -10.48 -2.01
CA SER A 20 1.58 -9.38 -1.09
C SER A 20 0.11 -9.40 -0.66
N ARG A 21 -0.82 -9.68 -1.58
CA ARG A 21 -2.24 -9.78 -1.26
C ARG A 21 -2.51 -10.93 -0.28
N GLN A 22 -1.88 -12.07 -0.50
CA GLN A 22 -2.04 -13.23 0.39
C GLN A 22 -1.52 -12.92 1.79
N LEU A 23 -0.36 -12.26 1.87
CA LEU A 23 0.21 -11.88 3.15
C LEU A 23 -0.69 -10.88 3.88
N VAL A 24 -1.19 -9.87 3.19
CA VAL A 24 -2.07 -8.87 3.80
C VAL A 24 -3.34 -9.55 4.34
N ARG A 25 -3.90 -10.49 3.58
CA ARG A 25 -5.07 -11.25 4.04
C ARG A 25 -4.76 -11.99 5.34
N THR A 26 -3.63 -12.69 5.39
CA THR A 26 -3.21 -13.44 6.57
C THR A 26 -3.04 -12.51 7.78
N LEU A 27 -2.40 -11.36 7.58
CA LEU A 27 -2.19 -10.40 8.67
C LEU A 27 -3.51 -9.82 9.17
N CYS A 28 -4.43 -9.51 8.26
CA CYS A 28 -5.75 -9.02 8.64
C CYS A 28 -6.53 -10.06 9.44
N GLN A 29 -6.40 -11.33 9.08
CA GLN A 29 -7.05 -12.43 9.81
C GLN A 29 -6.45 -12.57 11.20
N GLN A 30 -5.12 -12.45 11.34
CA GLN A 30 -4.45 -12.50 12.65
C GLN A 30 -4.96 -11.38 13.57
N LEU A 31 -5.18 -10.19 12.99
CA LEU A 31 -5.69 -9.04 13.74
C LEU A 31 -7.20 -9.10 13.95
N LYS A 32 -7.87 -10.09 13.35
CA LYS A 32 -9.31 -10.28 13.44
C LYS A 32 -10.09 -9.09 12.90
N PHE A 33 -9.60 -8.54 11.79
CA PHE A 33 -10.34 -7.51 11.05
C PHE A 33 -11.65 -8.12 10.51
N SER A 34 -12.68 -7.28 10.41
CA SER A 34 -13.92 -7.69 9.74
C SER A 34 -13.64 -8.02 8.27
N LEU A 35 -14.51 -8.79 7.64
CA LEU A 35 -14.35 -9.14 6.23
C LEU A 35 -14.32 -7.89 5.36
N VAL A 36 -15.13 -6.89 5.69
CA VAL A 36 -15.14 -5.61 4.96
C VAL A 36 -13.79 -4.92 5.08
N ASP A 37 -13.23 -4.83 6.28
CA ASP A 37 -11.95 -4.18 6.49
C ASP A 37 -10.80 -4.95 5.84
N GLN A 38 -10.85 -6.28 5.86
CA GLN A 38 -9.89 -7.11 5.13
C GLN A 38 -9.91 -6.78 3.64
N THR A 39 -11.11 -6.72 3.05
CA THR A 39 -11.28 -6.45 1.63
C THR A 39 -10.72 -5.06 1.28
N LYS A 40 -11.03 -4.07 2.10
CA LYS A 40 -10.51 -2.70 1.89
C LYS A 40 -8.99 -2.68 1.90
N MET A 41 -8.38 -3.34 2.87
CA MET A 41 -6.91 -3.34 3.01
C MET A 41 -6.24 -4.12 1.88
N ILE A 42 -6.81 -5.25 1.48
CA ILE A 42 -6.29 -6.05 0.37
C ILE A 42 -6.39 -5.27 -0.94
N THR A 43 -7.50 -4.57 -1.16
CA THR A 43 -7.68 -3.75 -2.36
C THR A 43 -6.65 -2.62 -2.41
N ALA A 44 -6.48 -1.90 -1.31
CA ALA A 44 -5.49 -0.83 -1.24
C ALA A 44 -4.07 -1.36 -1.48
N ALA A 45 -3.73 -2.48 -0.84
CA ALA A 45 -2.41 -3.10 -1.02
C ALA A 45 -2.18 -3.53 -2.46
N SER A 46 -3.20 -4.07 -3.12
CA SER A 46 -3.11 -4.49 -4.50
C SER A 46 -2.81 -3.31 -5.43
N GLU A 47 -3.54 -2.20 -5.26
CA GLU A 47 -3.34 -1.01 -6.07
C GLU A 47 -1.97 -0.40 -5.85
N LEU A 48 -1.52 -0.31 -4.60
CA LEU A 48 -0.23 0.29 -4.28
C LEU A 48 0.94 -0.59 -4.70
N SER A 49 0.80 -1.92 -4.59
CA SER A 49 1.80 -2.85 -5.11
C SER A 49 1.94 -2.70 -6.63
N ARG A 50 0.81 -2.58 -7.32
CA ARG A 50 0.80 -2.40 -8.77
C ARG A 50 1.47 -1.09 -9.17
N ASN A 51 1.21 -0.02 -8.43
CA ASN A 51 1.88 1.27 -8.66
C ASN A 51 3.40 1.14 -8.47
N THR A 52 3.83 0.45 -7.43
CA THR A 52 5.24 0.21 -7.17
C THR A 52 5.88 -0.53 -8.34
N LEU A 53 5.22 -1.55 -8.86
CA LEU A 53 5.75 -2.34 -9.98
C LEU A 53 5.73 -1.57 -11.29
N ILE A 54 4.58 -1.03 -11.66
CA ILE A 54 4.37 -0.47 -13.00
C ILE A 54 4.96 0.95 -13.13
N HIS A 55 4.63 1.82 -12.18
CA HIS A 55 5.08 3.23 -12.25
C HIS A 55 6.43 3.42 -11.62
N GLY A 56 6.78 2.62 -10.60
CA GLY A 56 8.05 2.73 -9.92
C GLY A 56 9.15 1.85 -10.50
N GLY A 57 8.81 0.93 -11.39
CA GLY A 57 9.80 0.00 -11.93
C GLY A 57 10.16 -1.14 -10.98
N GLY A 58 9.36 -1.33 -9.94
CA GLY A 58 9.61 -2.32 -8.90
C GLY A 58 10.09 -1.69 -7.62
N GLY A 59 9.97 -2.41 -6.54
CA GLY A 59 10.36 -1.94 -5.22
C GLY A 59 10.05 -2.99 -4.17
N ARG A 60 9.48 -2.55 -3.05
CA ARG A 60 9.18 -3.45 -1.94
C ARG A 60 7.97 -2.99 -1.15
N MET A 61 7.37 -3.93 -0.42
CA MET A 61 6.33 -3.67 0.56
C MET A 61 6.88 -4.07 1.92
N ARG A 62 6.89 -3.15 2.88
CA ARG A 62 7.20 -3.45 4.27
C ARG A 62 5.90 -3.43 5.07
N TRP A 63 5.79 -4.28 6.06
CA TRP A 63 4.59 -4.34 6.88
C TRP A 63 4.96 -4.37 8.36
N GLU A 64 4.07 -3.80 9.18
CA GLU A 64 4.20 -3.89 10.64
C GLU A 64 2.82 -3.94 11.30
N LEU A 65 2.78 -4.71 12.37
CA LEU A 65 1.63 -4.71 13.26
C LEU A 65 1.85 -3.58 14.26
N VAL A 66 0.90 -2.67 14.33
CA VAL A 66 1.02 -1.46 15.15
C VAL A 66 -0.06 -1.41 16.21
N GLU A 67 0.18 -0.61 17.25
CA GLU A 67 -0.78 -0.42 18.32
C GLU A 67 -0.77 1.05 18.73
N ARG A 68 -1.96 1.59 18.98
CA ARG A 68 -2.13 2.96 19.45
C ARG A 68 -3.34 2.99 20.36
N GLU A 69 -3.13 3.45 21.61
CA GLU A 69 -4.20 3.61 22.58
C GLU A 69 -5.04 2.34 22.76
N GLY A 70 -4.38 1.19 22.76
CA GLY A 70 -5.05 -0.11 22.91
C GLY A 70 -5.66 -0.67 21.65
N ARG A 71 -5.62 0.06 20.54
CA ARG A 71 -6.12 -0.42 19.25
C ARG A 71 -4.99 -1.03 18.45
N GLN A 72 -5.24 -2.19 17.87
CA GLN A 72 -4.31 -2.84 16.98
C GLN A 72 -4.57 -2.42 15.54
N GLY A 73 -3.52 -2.35 14.74
CA GLY A 73 -3.63 -2.00 13.34
C GLY A 73 -2.57 -2.66 12.49
N LEU A 74 -2.74 -2.53 11.19
CA LEU A 74 -1.78 -3.00 10.19
C LEU A 74 -1.30 -1.81 9.39
N GLN A 75 0.02 -1.64 9.33
CA GLN A 75 0.65 -0.57 8.57
C GLN A 75 1.46 -1.18 7.44
N LEU A 76 1.28 -0.67 6.23
CA LEU A 76 2.01 -1.11 5.05
C LEU A 76 2.74 0.08 4.44
N HIS A 77 3.97 -0.17 4.00
CA HIS A 77 4.81 0.82 3.33
C HIS A 77 5.20 0.28 1.96
N PHE A 78 4.92 1.05 0.92
CA PHE A 78 5.26 0.70 -0.46
C PHE A 78 6.33 1.68 -0.94
N GLU A 79 7.50 1.16 -1.30
CA GLU A 79 8.66 1.99 -1.63
C GLU A 79 9.24 1.59 -2.97
N ASP A 80 9.53 2.58 -3.81
CA ASP A 80 10.24 2.38 -5.06
C ASP A 80 11.25 3.50 -5.29
N GLU A 81 12.17 3.28 -6.21
CA GLU A 81 13.18 4.26 -6.60
C GLU A 81 12.98 4.72 -8.05
N GLY A 82 11.72 4.75 -8.49
CA GLY A 82 11.36 5.13 -9.84
C GLY A 82 11.42 6.64 -10.05
N PRO A 83 10.74 7.11 -11.12
CA PRO A 83 10.80 8.53 -11.48
C PRO A 83 10.09 9.48 -10.52
N GLY A 84 9.31 8.94 -9.58
CA GLY A 84 8.52 9.75 -8.67
C GLY A 84 7.29 10.33 -9.35
N ILE A 85 6.55 11.13 -8.60
CA ILE A 85 5.32 11.78 -9.06
C ILE A 85 5.56 13.27 -9.13
N ALA A 86 5.41 13.86 -10.32
CA ALA A 86 5.69 15.26 -10.54
C ALA A 86 4.66 16.17 -9.86
N ASP A 87 3.40 15.75 -9.83
CA ASP A 87 2.32 16.57 -9.27
C ASP A 87 1.46 15.69 -8.35
N LEU A 88 1.83 15.64 -7.07
CA LEU A 88 1.12 14.85 -6.07
C LEU A 88 -0.32 15.30 -5.89
N LYS A 89 -0.56 16.59 -5.94
CA LYS A 89 -1.91 17.12 -5.78
C LYS A 89 -2.83 16.60 -6.89
N LEU A 90 -2.34 16.61 -8.13
CA LEU A 90 -3.09 16.09 -9.26
C LEU A 90 -3.29 14.58 -9.14
N ALA A 91 -2.23 13.85 -8.78
CA ALA A 91 -2.30 12.39 -8.64
C ALA A 91 -3.30 11.96 -7.57
N LEU A 92 -3.54 12.80 -6.57
CA LEU A 92 -4.52 12.53 -5.51
C LEU A 92 -5.92 13.02 -5.87
N THR A 93 -6.10 13.63 -7.04
CA THR A 93 -7.39 14.11 -7.50
C THR A 93 -8.21 12.95 -8.08
N ASP A 94 -9.48 12.88 -7.70
CA ASP A 94 -10.37 11.83 -8.21
C ASP A 94 -10.50 11.90 -9.73
N GLY A 95 -10.46 10.73 -10.35
CA GLY A 95 -10.65 10.61 -11.78
C GLY A 95 -9.41 10.86 -12.62
N TRP A 96 -8.30 11.30 -12.00
CA TRP A 96 -7.06 11.50 -12.75
C TRP A 96 -6.47 10.16 -13.18
N THR A 97 -5.93 10.13 -14.39
CA THR A 97 -5.24 8.96 -14.92
C THR A 97 -3.85 9.35 -15.41
N SER A 98 -2.97 8.36 -15.50
CA SER A 98 -1.56 8.56 -15.83
C SER A 98 -1.27 8.65 -17.33
N GLY A 99 -2.23 8.95 -18.16
CA GLY A 99 -2.01 9.05 -19.60
C GLY A 99 -1.95 7.71 -20.32
N SER A 100 -1.73 6.62 -19.63
CA SER A 100 -1.80 5.26 -20.16
C SER A 100 -3.20 4.69 -20.09
N GLY A 101 -4.17 5.48 -19.64
CA GLY A 101 -5.53 5.05 -19.41
C GLY A 101 -5.72 4.37 -18.06
N MET A 102 -4.65 4.21 -17.29
CA MET A 102 -4.69 3.61 -15.97
C MET A 102 -4.45 4.68 -14.91
N GLY A 103 -5.34 4.79 -13.95
CA GLY A 103 -5.14 5.67 -12.81
C GLY A 103 -4.04 5.12 -11.90
N LEU A 104 -3.53 5.95 -11.00
CA LEU A 104 -2.58 5.52 -9.98
C LEU A 104 -3.30 4.86 -8.80
N GLY A 105 -4.62 4.94 -8.73
CA GLY A 105 -5.40 4.36 -7.65
C GLY A 105 -5.22 5.05 -6.30
N LEU A 106 -4.49 6.17 -6.25
CA LEU A 106 -4.18 6.83 -4.98
C LEU A 106 -5.42 7.39 -4.26
N PRO A 107 -6.35 8.10 -4.94
CA PRO A 107 -7.54 8.59 -4.24
C PRO A 107 -8.41 7.46 -3.71
N GLY A 108 -8.58 6.39 -4.50
CA GLY A 108 -9.34 5.22 -4.08
C GLY A 108 -8.70 4.51 -2.91
N SER A 109 -7.39 4.30 -2.97
CA SER A 109 -6.65 3.66 -1.87
C SER A 109 -6.74 4.48 -0.59
N ARG A 110 -6.64 5.81 -0.70
CA ARG A 110 -6.72 6.70 0.45
C ARG A 110 -8.05 6.58 1.18
N ARG A 111 -9.14 6.36 0.44
CA ARG A 111 -10.47 6.21 1.04
C ARG A 111 -10.69 4.89 1.76
N LEU A 112 -9.87 3.89 1.47
CA LEU A 112 -10.05 2.54 2.00
C LEU A 112 -9.35 2.33 3.34
N VAL A 113 -8.52 3.26 3.77
CA VAL A 113 -7.67 3.09 4.93
C VAL A 113 -7.90 4.20 5.96
N SER A 114 -7.40 4.00 7.18
CA SER A 114 -7.54 4.97 8.26
C SER A 114 -6.59 6.14 8.10
N ASP A 115 -5.33 5.85 7.77
CA ASP A 115 -4.28 6.84 7.58
C ASP A 115 -3.57 6.59 6.27
N PHE A 116 -3.25 7.65 5.55
CA PHE A 116 -2.57 7.59 4.26
C PHE A 116 -1.51 8.69 4.21
N GLN A 117 -0.28 8.31 3.91
CA GLN A 117 0.82 9.27 3.74
C GLN A 117 1.56 8.92 2.46
N ILE A 118 1.94 9.93 1.70
CA ILE A 118 2.71 9.75 0.47
C ILE A 118 3.83 10.78 0.42
N ASP A 119 5.01 10.32 0.03
CA ASP A 119 6.18 11.15 -0.15
C ASP A 119 6.79 10.80 -1.50
N SER A 120 6.84 11.76 -2.41
CA SER A 120 7.37 11.56 -3.75
C SER A 120 7.75 12.91 -4.35
N ALA A 121 8.80 12.89 -5.18
CA ALA A 121 9.22 14.03 -5.94
C ALA A 121 9.91 13.52 -7.21
N PRO A 122 9.99 14.32 -8.29
CA PRO A 122 10.64 13.88 -9.52
C PRO A 122 12.06 13.38 -9.24
N GLY A 123 12.38 12.19 -9.73
CA GLY A 123 13.69 11.58 -9.57
C GLY A 123 13.97 11.00 -8.18
N GLN A 124 13.02 11.08 -7.25
CA GLN A 124 13.21 10.65 -5.84
C GLN A 124 12.48 9.37 -5.49
N GLY A 125 11.80 8.75 -6.45
CA GLY A 125 10.97 7.59 -6.17
C GLY A 125 9.69 7.95 -5.45
N THR A 126 8.99 6.95 -4.96
CA THR A 126 7.71 7.14 -4.26
C THR A 126 7.66 6.24 -3.03
N ARG A 127 7.17 6.80 -1.94
CA ARG A 127 6.92 6.07 -0.69
C ARG A 127 5.49 6.35 -0.25
N VAL A 128 4.71 5.29 -0.11
CA VAL A 128 3.31 5.40 0.35
C VAL A 128 3.16 4.55 1.60
N SER A 129 2.61 5.13 2.64
CA SER A 129 2.32 4.42 3.88
C SER A 129 0.83 4.46 4.15
N ILE A 130 0.25 3.31 4.44
CA ILE A 130 -1.16 3.20 4.79
C ILE A 130 -1.30 2.46 6.10
N THR A 131 -2.29 2.84 6.89
CA THR A 131 -2.59 2.18 8.17
C THR A 131 -4.08 1.98 8.28
N LYS A 132 -4.47 0.79 8.74
CA LYS A 132 -5.87 0.52 9.07
C LYS A 132 -5.94 0.01 10.50
N TRP A 133 -6.78 0.66 11.29
CA TRP A 133 -7.00 0.28 12.69
C TRP A 133 -8.19 -0.67 12.79
N LYS A 134 -8.03 -1.63 13.69
CA LYS A 134 -9.10 -2.57 13.96
C LYS A 134 -10.28 -1.87 14.66
#